data_58bf6ea074a0657d70ce7ab1c3c87329
#
_entry.id   58bf6ea074a0657d70ce7ab1c3c87329
#
_cell.length_a   1.000
_cell.length_b   1.000
_cell.length_c   1.000
_cell.angle_alpha   90.00
_cell.angle_beta   90.00
_cell.angle_gamma   90.00
#
_symmetry.space_group_name_H-M   'P 1'
#
loop_
_entity.id
_entity.type
_entity.pdbx_description
1 polymer ?
#
loop_
_entity_poly.entity_id
_entity_poly.type
_entity_poly.pdbx_seq_one_letter_code
_entity_poly.pdbx_strand_id
1 'polypeptide(L)'
;METKKPNLSKLLPIMFTFFTMGFVDMVGTATNYVKADFGLSDTMANFLPSMVFLWFFFLSVPTGLMMNRIGKRKTVLLSLAVTALALALPMCAYFFKAMYTFPVMLVSFCLLGIGNTLMQVSLNPLITCIVSGEKLASTLTFGQFVKAIASFVAPLIASWASVKFQSWLPLCLVFLLFAIIALVFLGGTGIEEETPKDKSSGFIQCLKLLGIGPVLLFFLGIVAHVGIDVGVNTCAPKIIMERLSLPLEKAGIATSIYFLFRTLGCFSGSFILAKFPLKKFFAVSVACMVLSMICLFACRSLAGLYVAIALVGFGNSNIFPMVFSKALLYLPEKNNEMSGLMIMGLIGGTVFPLLMGVLSDAMGTQVGSVIVISAGVAYLVYLAMVFFKKERV
;
A
#
# COMPACT_ATOMS: atom_id res chain seq x y z
N MET A 1 -12.90 33.28 8.18
CA MET A 1 -13.14 32.11 7.30
C MET A 1 -14.13 31.21 8.00
N GLU A 2 -15.35 31.14 7.50
CA GLU A 2 -16.39 30.27 8.08
C GLU A 2 -15.98 28.80 7.93
N THR A 3 -15.88 28.10 9.04
CA THR A 3 -15.65 26.66 9.06
C THR A 3 -16.92 25.97 8.56
N LYS A 4 -17.00 25.72 7.26
CA LYS A 4 -18.06 24.86 6.71
C LYS A 4 -18.06 23.53 7.47
N LYS A 5 -19.16 23.21 8.14
CA LYS A 5 -19.33 21.88 8.74
C LYS A 5 -19.20 20.85 7.62
N PRO A 6 -18.41 19.78 7.80
CA PRO A 6 -18.25 18.74 6.77
C PRO A 6 -19.63 18.19 6.41
N ASN A 7 -19.99 18.27 5.14
CA ASN A 7 -21.25 17.72 4.67
C ASN A 7 -21.13 16.20 4.63
N LEU A 8 -21.75 15.51 5.59
CA LEU A 8 -21.65 14.07 5.77
C LEU A 8 -22.08 13.29 4.51
N SER A 9 -23.07 13.83 3.77
CA SER A 9 -23.55 13.22 2.52
C SER A 9 -22.50 13.19 1.41
N LYS A 10 -21.56 14.16 1.40
CA LYS A 10 -20.43 14.19 0.47
C LYS A 10 -19.22 13.42 0.98
N LEU A 11 -19.06 13.30 2.31
CA LEU A 11 -17.93 12.61 2.93
C LEU A 11 -18.06 11.08 2.86
N LEU A 12 -19.27 10.54 3.05
CA LEU A 12 -19.51 9.10 3.07
C LEU A 12 -19.08 8.39 1.76
N PRO A 13 -19.44 8.87 0.56
CA PRO A 13 -18.97 8.28 -0.70
C PRO A 13 -17.44 8.31 -0.85
N ILE A 14 -16.80 9.36 -0.34
CA ILE A 14 -15.32 9.45 -0.33
C ILE A 14 -14.73 8.39 0.60
N MET A 15 -15.29 8.17 1.79
CA MET A 15 -14.83 7.13 2.71
C MET A 15 -15.01 5.72 2.11
N PHE A 16 -16.10 5.46 1.40
CA PHE A 16 -16.28 4.24 0.63
C PHE A 16 -15.17 4.05 -0.43
N THR A 17 -14.76 5.14 -1.06
CA THR A 17 -13.65 5.11 -2.02
C THR A 17 -12.31 4.84 -1.33
N PHE A 18 -12.09 5.34 -0.11
CA PHE A 18 -10.91 4.96 0.69
C PHE A 18 -10.91 3.48 1.06
N PHE A 19 -12.05 2.88 1.36
CA PHE A 19 -12.15 1.44 1.53
C PHE A 19 -11.71 0.69 0.26
N THR A 20 -12.22 1.13 -0.90
CA THR A 20 -11.84 0.56 -2.20
C THR A 20 -10.34 0.74 -2.51
N MET A 21 -9.75 1.85 -2.07
CA MET A 21 -8.30 2.08 -2.21
C MET A 21 -7.46 1.01 -1.50
N GLY A 22 -8.00 0.37 -0.45
CA GLY A 22 -7.35 -0.72 0.26
C GLY A 22 -7.30 -2.05 -0.50
N PHE A 23 -8.06 -2.19 -1.60
CA PHE A 23 -8.11 -3.44 -2.35
C PHE A 23 -6.78 -3.82 -3.00
N VAL A 24 -5.92 -2.86 -3.26
CA VAL A 24 -4.57 -3.12 -3.76
C VAL A 24 -3.76 -4.04 -2.84
N ASP A 25 -4.01 -3.97 -1.54
CA ASP A 25 -3.28 -4.76 -0.56
C ASP A 25 -3.67 -6.25 -0.59
N MET A 26 -4.79 -6.62 -1.29
CA MET A 26 -5.13 -8.02 -1.56
C MET A 26 -4.08 -8.74 -2.42
N VAL A 27 -3.23 -7.99 -3.14
CA VAL A 27 -2.24 -8.57 -4.05
C VAL A 27 -1.32 -9.56 -3.36
N GLY A 28 -0.87 -9.28 -2.13
CA GLY A 28 -0.01 -10.21 -1.39
C GLY A 28 -0.72 -11.52 -1.05
N THR A 29 -1.98 -11.45 -0.63
CA THR A 29 -2.83 -12.63 -0.39
C THR A 29 -3.05 -13.40 -1.69
N ALA A 30 -3.48 -12.72 -2.75
CA ALA A 30 -3.76 -13.32 -4.06
C ALA A 30 -2.53 -13.99 -4.68
N THR A 31 -1.33 -13.39 -4.52
CA THR A 31 -0.07 -13.96 -5.00
C THR A 31 0.15 -15.38 -4.46
N ASN A 32 -0.16 -15.62 -3.19
CA ASN A 32 0.03 -16.93 -2.58
C ASN A 32 -0.95 -17.98 -3.14
N TYR A 33 -2.21 -17.60 -3.36
CA TYR A 33 -3.20 -18.50 -3.97
C TYR A 33 -2.88 -18.77 -5.44
N VAL A 34 -2.58 -17.73 -6.23
CA VAL A 34 -2.20 -17.88 -7.65
C VAL A 34 -0.92 -18.74 -7.79
N LYS A 35 0.06 -18.56 -6.89
CA LYS A 35 1.24 -19.43 -6.85
C LYS A 35 0.86 -20.89 -6.67
N ALA A 36 -0.04 -21.19 -5.72
CA ALA A 36 -0.49 -22.56 -5.45
C ALA A 36 -1.30 -23.13 -6.61
N ASP A 37 -2.25 -22.35 -7.16
CA ASP A 37 -3.16 -22.81 -8.23
C ASP A 37 -2.45 -23.13 -9.55
N PHE A 38 -1.36 -22.39 -9.86
CA PHE A 38 -0.60 -22.58 -11.11
C PHE A 38 0.76 -23.26 -10.91
N GLY A 39 1.11 -23.65 -9.69
CA GLY A 39 2.41 -24.29 -9.40
C GLY A 39 3.62 -23.43 -9.74
N LEU A 40 3.53 -22.10 -9.48
CA LEU A 40 4.54 -21.15 -9.92
C LEU A 40 5.75 -21.11 -8.97
N SER A 41 6.93 -20.75 -9.51
CA SER A 41 8.06 -20.33 -8.69
C SER A 41 7.75 -19.03 -7.93
N ASP A 42 8.54 -18.70 -6.90
CA ASP A 42 8.39 -17.44 -6.17
C ASP A 42 8.64 -16.22 -7.06
N THR A 43 9.60 -16.33 -7.99
CA THR A 43 9.85 -15.29 -8.99
C THR A 43 8.62 -15.03 -9.85
N MET A 44 8.03 -16.08 -10.42
CA MET A 44 6.84 -15.96 -11.30
C MET A 44 5.63 -15.41 -10.53
N ALA A 45 5.38 -15.89 -9.32
CA ALA A 45 4.26 -15.42 -8.50
C ALA A 45 4.41 -13.94 -8.13
N ASN A 46 5.63 -13.49 -7.84
CA ASN A 46 5.92 -12.11 -7.45
C ASN A 46 5.84 -11.10 -8.62
N PHE A 47 5.61 -11.56 -9.87
CA PHE A 47 5.18 -10.65 -10.94
C PHE A 47 3.82 -10.00 -10.65
N LEU A 48 2.92 -10.64 -9.89
CA LEU A 48 1.62 -10.04 -9.54
C LEU A 48 1.77 -8.73 -8.76
N PRO A 49 2.43 -8.70 -7.58
CA PRO A 49 2.65 -7.44 -6.88
C PRO A 49 3.49 -6.45 -7.70
N SER A 50 4.45 -6.95 -8.48
CA SER A 50 5.26 -6.09 -9.33
C SER A 50 4.43 -5.38 -10.39
N MET A 51 3.50 -6.08 -11.04
CA MET A 51 2.59 -5.49 -12.02
C MET A 51 1.66 -4.44 -11.38
N VAL A 52 1.27 -4.62 -10.13
CA VAL A 52 0.45 -3.62 -9.42
C VAL A 52 1.23 -2.34 -9.12
N PHE A 53 2.41 -2.47 -8.53
CA PHE A 53 3.15 -1.31 -8.01
C PHE A 53 4.00 -0.59 -9.07
N LEU A 54 4.29 -1.22 -10.20
CA LEU A 54 5.03 -0.62 -11.33
C LEU A 54 4.34 0.66 -11.84
N TRP A 55 3.02 0.70 -11.85
CA TRP A 55 2.25 1.81 -12.37
C TRP A 55 2.37 3.09 -11.56
N PHE A 56 2.73 3.00 -10.26
CA PHE A 56 3.01 4.20 -9.48
C PHE A 56 4.20 4.97 -10.05
N PHE A 57 5.18 4.29 -10.61
CA PHE A 57 6.30 4.96 -11.26
C PHE A 57 5.88 5.70 -12.54
N PHE A 58 5.12 5.03 -13.40
CA PHE A 58 4.79 5.58 -14.71
C PHE A 58 3.61 6.53 -14.71
N LEU A 59 2.59 6.29 -13.88
CA LEU A 59 1.31 6.98 -13.97
C LEU A 59 1.08 8.06 -12.91
N SER A 60 1.91 8.18 -11.85
CA SER A 60 1.66 9.18 -10.81
C SER A 60 1.67 10.61 -11.34
N VAL A 61 2.66 10.99 -12.14
CA VAL A 61 2.75 12.32 -12.74
C VAL A 61 1.70 12.51 -13.85
N PRO A 62 1.53 11.59 -14.83
CA PRO A 62 0.44 11.68 -15.80
C PRO A 62 -0.94 11.81 -15.17
N THR A 63 -1.21 11.13 -14.06
CA THR A 63 -2.47 11.26 -13.32
C THR A 63 -2.66 12.66 -12.75
N GLY A 64 -1.60 13.27 -12.20
CA GLY A 64 -1.62 14.67 -11.76
C GLY A 64 -1.99 15.63 -12.88
N LEU A 65 -1.38 15.47 -14.06
CA LEU A 65 -1.70 16.24 -15.25
C LEU A 65 -3.16 16.01 -15.74
N MET A 66 -3.63 14.76 -15.65
CA MET A 66 -5.00 14.40 -15.98
C MET A 66 -6.01 15.07 -15.04
N MET A 67 -5.73 15.10 -13.72
CA MET A 67 -6.58 15.81 -12.74
C MET A 67 -6.73 17.30 -13.07
N ASN A 68 -5.67 17.94 -13.57
CA ASN A 68 -5.72 19.35 -13.97
C ASN A 68 -6.63 19.58 -15.20
N ARG A 69 -6.87 18.55 -16.02
CA ARG A 69 -7.71 18.62 -17.23
C ARG A 69 -9.16 18.22 -16.98
N ILE A 70 -9.37 17.07 -16.31
CA ILE A 70 -10.71 16.49 -16.17
C ILE A 70 -11.31 16.64 -14.76
N GLY A 71 -10.52 17.12 -13.79
CA GLY A 71 -10.88 17.26 -12.38
C GLY A 71 -10.57 16.01 -11.53
N LYS A 72 -10.50 16.23 -10.22
CA LYS A 72 -10.15 15.20 -9.23
C LYS A 72 -11.23 14.11 -9.15
N ARG A 73 -12.52 14.53 -9.06
CA ARG A 73 -13.66 13.60 -8.94
C ARG A 73 -13.77 12.66 -10.15
N LYS A 74 -13.65 13.20 -11.37
CA LYS A 74 -13.70 12.38 -12.59
C LYS A 74 -12.53 11.40 -12.66
N THR A 75 -11.34 11.81 -12.19
CA THR A 75 -10.17 10.93 -12.10
C THR A 75 -10.41 9.79 -11.10
N VAL A 76 -11.03 10.08 -9.94
CA VAL A 76 -11.41 9.03 -8.96
C VAL A 76 -12.48 8.10 -9.54
N LEU A 77 -13.49 8.61 -10.25
CA LEU A 77 -14.50 7.77 -10.91
C LEU A 77 -13.87 6.84 -11.97
N LEU A 78 -12.93 7.36 -12.76
CA LEU A 78 -12.16 6.54 -13.70
C LEU A 78 -11.35 5.44 -12.96
N SER A 79 -10.72 5.79 -11.84
CA SER A 79 -9.97 4.81 -11.03
C SER A 79 -10.87 3.68 -10.51
N LEU A 80 -12.07 4.02 -10.02
CA LEU A 80 -13.06 3.04 -9.56
C LEU A 80 -13.54 2.13 -10.71
N ALA A 81 -13.78 2.69 -11.89
CA ALA A 81 -14.16 1.92 -13.07
C ALA A 81 -13.06 0.94 -13.51
N VAL A 82 -11.80 1.40 -13.53
CA VAL A 82 -10.65 0.53 -13.84
C VAL A 82 -10.47 -0.54 -12.76
N THR A 83 -10.63 -0.20 -11.48
CA THR A 83 -10.55 -1.17 -10.37
C THR A 83 -11.69 -2.22 -10.48
N ALA A 84 -12.92 -1.80 -10.80
CA ALA A 84 -14.02 -2.72 -11.02
C ALA A 84 -13.75 -3.67 -12.19
N LEU A 85 -13.22 -3.16 -13.31
CA LEU A 85 -12.81 -4.00 -14.45
C LEU A 85 -11.71 -5.00 -14.06
N ALA A 86 -10.71 -4.54 -13.29
CA ALA A 86 -9.65 -5.40 -12.77
C ALA A 86 -10.20 -6.60 -11.97
N LEU A 87 -11.18 -6.34 -11.09
CA LEU A 87 -11.79 -7.36 -10.25
C LEU A 87 -12.80 -8.23 -11.00
N ALA A 88 -13.40 -7.73 -12.09
CA ALA A 88 -14.32 -8.50 -12.92
C ALA A 88 -13.60 -9.62 -13.70
N LEU A 89 -12.34 -9.44 -14.10
CA LEU A 89 -11.59 -10.46 -14.85
C LEU A 89 -11.43 -11.77 -14.07
N PRO A 90 -10.97 -11.79 -12.80
CA PRO A 90 -10.93 -13.00 -12.00
C PRO A 90 -12.32 -13.62 -11.79
N MET A 91 -13.38 -12.80 -11.71
CA MET A 91 -14.75 -13.30 -11.60
C MET A 91 -15.22 -13.96 -12.87
N CYS A 92 -14.94 -13.39 -14.04
CA CYS A 92 -15.20 -14.08 -15.32
C CYS A 92 -14.44 -15.42 -15.37
N ALA A 93 -13.20 -15.46 -14.92
CA ALA A 93 -12.42 -16.68 -14.85
C ALA A 93 -13.00 -17.72 -13.86
N TYR A 94 -13.63 -17.27 -12.78
CA TYR A 94 -14.32 -18.15 -11.84
C TYR A 94 -15.52 -18.87 -12.46
N PHE A 95 -16.32 -18.16 -13.27
CA PHE A 95 -17.47 -18.73 -13.97
C PHE A 95 -17.06 -19.51 -15.23
N PHE A 96 -16.08 -19.01 -15.96
CA PHE A 96 -15.56 -19.61 -17.19
C PHE A 96 -14.15 -20.15 -16.94
N LYS A 97 -14.04 -21.38 -16.44
CA LYS A 97 -12.76 -22.00 -16.05
C LYS A 97 -11.66 -21.92 -17.11
N ALA A 98 -12.01 -21.93 -18.40
CA ALA A 98 -11.07 -21.78 -19.52
C ALA A 98 -10.33 -20.42 -19.50
N MET A 99 -10.88 -19.39 -18.85
CA MET A 99 -10.25 -18.08 -18.70
C MET A 99 -9.32 -17.99 -17.46
N TYR A 100 -9.34 -19.00 -16.58
CA TYR A 100 -8.48 -18.99 -15.39
C TYR A 100 -7.05 -19.38 -15.79
N THR A 101 -6.31 -18.42 -16.28
CA THR A 101 -4.92 -18.55 -16.72
C THR A 101 -4.04 -17.49 -16.06
N PHE A 102 -2.77 -17.79 -15.87
CA PHE A 102 -1.83 -16.84 -15.28
C PHE A 102 -1.75 -15.50 -16.03
N PRO A 103 -1.72 -15.44 -17.39
CA PRO A 103 -1.78 -14.17 -18.11
C PRO A 103 -3.02 -13.32 -17.80
N VAL A 104 -4.20 -13.93 -17.65
CA VAL A 104 -5.43 -13.21 -17.28
C VAL A 104 -5.31 -12.63 -15.87
N MET A 105 -4.72 -13.36 -14.92
CA MET A 105 -4.43 -12.86 -13.60
C MET A 105 -3.45 -11.69 -13.63
N LEU A 106 -2.37 -11.77 -14.43
CA LEU A 106 -1.43 -10.66 -14.61
C LEU A 106 -2.11 -9.40 -15.15
N VAL A 107 -2.97 -9.52 -16.15
CA VAL A 107 -3.72 -8.38 -16.70
C VAL A 107 -4.66 -7.79 -15.66
N SER A 108 -5.35 -8.63 -14.88
CA SER A 108 -6.20 -8.18 -13.79
C SER A 108 -5.42 -7.34 -12.77
N PHE A 109 -4.28 -7.84 -12.30
CA PHE A 109 -3.46 -7.13 -11.32
C PHE A 109 -2.74 -5.90 -11.91
N CYS A 110 -2.40 -5.92 -13.19
CA CYS A 110 -1.95 -4.74 -13.92
C CYS A 110 -3.03 -3.64 -13.89
N LEU A 111 -4.27 -3.94 -14.23
CA LEU A 111 -5.39 -3.00 -14.16
C LEU A 111 -5.68 -2.53 -12.73
N LEU A 112 -5.56 -3.43 -11.74
CA LEU A 112 -5.70 -3.07 -10.33
C LEU A 112 -4.65 -2.02 -9.92
N GLY A 113 -3.41 -2.17 -10.38
CA GLY A 113 -2.32 -1.22 -10.16
C GLY A 113 -2.58 0.13 -10.83
N ILE A 114 -3.03 0.13 -12.08
CA ILE A 114 -3.44 1.35 -12.80
C ILE A 114 -4.56 2.07 -12.02
N GLY A 115 -5.65 1.36 -11.70
CA GLY A 115 -6.77 1.90 -10.96
C GLY A 115 -6.34 2.47 -9.60
N ASN A 116 -5.49 1.76 -8.87
CA ASN A 116 -5.02 2.22 -7.55
C ASN A 116 -4.09 3.43 -7.66
N THR A 117 -3.22 3.50 -8.67
CA THR A 117 -2.39 4.70 -8.90
C THR A 117 -3.25 5.92 -9.16
N LEU A 118 -4.21 5.82 -10.07
CA LEU A 118 -5.19 6.89 -10.34
C LEU A 118 -5.89 7.34 -9.05
N MET A 119 -6.31 6.38 -8.22
CA MET A 119 -7.03 6.62 -6.97
C MET A 119 -6.15 7.31 -5.93
N GLN A 120 -4.95 6.81 -5.67
CA GLN A 120 -4.07 7.37 -4.64
C GLN A 120 -3.65 8.81 -4.95
N VAL A 121 -3.40 9.12 -6.22
CA VAL A 121 -3.02 10.47 -6.64
C VAL A 121 -4.21 11.44 -6.57
N SER A 122 -5.45 10.99 -6.80
CA SER A 122 -6.61 11.87 -6.94
C SER A 122 -7.52 11.95 -5.70
N LEU A 123 -7.65 10.87 -4.93
CA LEU A 123 -8.60 10.81 -3.82
C LEU A 123 -8.21 11.71 -2.63
N ASN A 124 -6.92 11.74 -2.27
CA ASN A 124 -6.46 12.59 -1.18
C ASN A 124 -6.70 14.10 -1.48
N PRO A 125 -6.36 14.63 -2.65
CA PRO A 125 -6.70 15.99 -3.02
C PRO A 125 -8.22 16.24 -3.15
N LEU A 126 -9.04 15.23 -3.45
CA LEU A 126 -10.49 15.40 -3.54
C LEU A 126 -11.10 15.76 -2.18
N ILE A 127 -10.55 15.24 -1.07
CA ILE A 127 -11.00 15.60 0.29
C ILE A 127 -10.87 17.11 0.53
N THR A 128 -9.83 17.77 0.00
CA THR A 128 -9.62 19.21 0.20
C THR A 128 -10.76 20.07 -0.38
N CYS A 129 -11.55 19.52 -1.30
CA CYS A 129 -12.73 20.21 -1.85
C CYS A 129 -13.92 20.24 -0.87
N ILE A 130 -13.91 19.38 0.17
CA ILE A 130 -15.03 19.24 1.11
C ILE A 130 -14.64 19.67 2.52
N VAL A 131 -13.39 19.43 2.91
CA VAL A 131 -12.87 19.71 4.25
C VAL A 131 -11.65 20.60 4.15
N SER A 132 -11.62 21.67 4.96
CA SER A 132 -10.52 22.63 5.01
C SER A 132 -9.98 22.80 6.43
N GLY A 133 -8.79 23.42 6.54
CA GLY A 133 -8.17 23.78 7.82
C GLY A 133 -7.79 22.55 8.67
N GLU A 134 -7.92 22.70 9.99
CA GLU A 134 -7.47 21.71 10.98
C GLU A 134 -8.14 20.33 10.84
N LYS A 135 -9.35 20.27 10.28
CA LYS A 135 -10.10 19.02 10.07
C LYS A 135 -9.59 18.17 8.90
N LEU A 136 -8.81 18.77 8.00
CA LEU A 136 -8.29 18.06 6.82
C LEU A 136 -7.39 16.87 7.22
N ALA A 137 -6.43 17.11 8.11
CA ALA A 137 -5.50 16.07 8.55
C ALA A 137 -6.23 14.90 9.22
N SER A 138 -7.18 15.20 10.13
CA SER A 138 -7.97 14.16 10.80
C SER A 138 -8.84 13.37 9.83
N THR A 139 -9.43 14.02 8.82
CA THR A 139 -10.27 13.37 7.81
C THR A 139 -9.43 12.46 6.89
N LEU A 140 -8.24 12.92 6.47
CA LEU A 140 -7.30 12.10 5.71
C LEU A 140 -6.84 10.88 6.51
N THR A 141 -6.49 11.06 7.79
CA THR A 141 -6.11 9.96 8.68
C THR A 141 -7.24 8.94 8.85
N PHE A 142 -8.48 9.43 9.00
CA PHE A 142 -9.65 8.56 9.05
C PHE A 142 -9.85 7.79 7.73
N GLY A 143 -9.64 8.43 6.57
CA GLY A 143 -9.65 7.76 5.28
C GLY A 143 -8.61 6.63 5.19
N GLN A 144 -7.39 6.86 5.67
CA GLN A 144 -6.35 5.81 5.70
C GLN A 144 -6.71 4.66 6.68
N PHE A 145 -7.37 4.97 7.79
CA PHE A 145 -7.91 3.94 8.69
C PHE A 145 -8.97 3.09 7.99
N VAL A 146 -9.91 3.71 7.27
CA VAL A 146 -10.93 2.99 6.47
C VAL A 146 -10.27 2.12 5.39
N LYS A 147 -9.23 2.62 4.71
CA LYS A 147 -8.41 1.83 3.79
C LYS A 147 -7.83 0.58 4.47
N ALA A 148 -7.25 0.76 5.66
CA ALA A 148 -6.59 -0.32 6.39
C ALA A 148 -7.56 -1.43 6.81
N ILE A 149 -8.86 -1.13 7.01
CA ILE A 149 -9.89 -2.14 7.28
C ILE A 149 -10.03 -3.10 6.09
N ALA A 150 -10.06 -2.59 4.85
CA ALA A 150 -10.15 -3.43 3.66
C ALA A 150 -8.93 -4.36 3.53
N SER A 151 -7.73 -3.84 3.80
CA SER A 151 -6.48 -4.62 3.78
C SER A 151 -6.48 -5.73 4.82
N PHE A 152 -7.00 -5.45 6.04
CA PHE A 152 -7.13 -6.43 7.12
C PHE A 152 -8.13 -7.55 6.79
N VAL A 153 -9.27 -7.19 6.19
CA VAL A 153 -10.36 -8.13 5.92
C VAL A 153 -10.07 -9.03 4.71
N ALA A 154 -9.27 -8.56 3.74
CA ALA A 154 -8.98 -9.30 2.51
C ALA A 154 -8.48 -10.75 2.74
N PRO A 155 -7.42 -11.01 3.52
CA PRO A 155 -6.93 -12.37 3.74
C PRO A 155 -7.93 -13.23 4.53
N LEU A 156 -8.76 -12.65 5.39
CA LEU A 156 -9.80 -13.38 6.13
C LEU A 156 -10.89 -13.88 5.17
N ILE A 157 -11.35 -13.01 4.25
CA ILE A 157 -12.35 -13.39 3.23
C ILE A 157 -11.75 -14.44 2.29
N ALA A 158 -10.49 -14.27 1.84
CA ALA A 158 -9.82 -15.23 0.96
C ALA A 158 -9.72 -16.62 1.61
N SER A 159 -9.29 -16.66 2.87
CA SER A 159 -9.18 -17.90 3.65
C SER A 159 -10.53 -18.58 3.82
N TRP A 160 -11.57 -17.84 4.23
CA TRP A 160 -12.92 -18.36 4.38
C TRP A 160 -13.48 -18.88 3.05
N ALA A 161 -13.30 -18.14 1.96
CA ALA A 161 -13.79 -18.50 0.64
C ALA A 161 -13.07 -19.76 0.11
N SER A 162 -11.76 -19.86 0.33
CA SER A 162 -10.96 -21.02 -0.06
C SER A 162 -11.45 -22.29 0.61
N VAL A 163 -11.75 -22.24 1.91
CA VAL A 163 -12.28 -23.40 2.65
C VAL A 163 -13.70 -23.75 2.20
N LYS A 164 -14.60 -22.75 2.04
CA LYS A 164 -16.02 -23.01 1.78
C LYS A 164 -16.33 -23.30 0.32
N PHE A 165 -15.66 -22.61 -0.60
CA PHE A 165 -15.93 -22.67 -2.04
C PHE A 165 -14.82 -23.34 -2.86
N GLN A 166 -13.78 -23.82 -2.20
CA GLN A 166 -12.57 -24.38 -2.82
C GLN A 166 -11.93 -23.39 -3.83
N SER A 167 -12.10 -22.09 -3.56
CA SER A 167 -11.59 -20.98 -4.37
C SER A 167 -11.49 -19.69 -3.56
N TRP A 168 -10.41 -18.94 -3.73
CA TRP A 168 -10.23 -17.62 -3.13
C TRP A 168 -10.92 -16.50 -3.93
N LEU A 169 -11.32 -16.77 -5.17
CA LEU A 169 -11.86 -15.78 -6.10
C LEU A 169 -13.14 -15.06 -5.61
N PRO A 170 -14.00 -15.63 -4.73
CA PRO A 170 -15.10 -14.87 -4.14
C PRO A 170 -14.67 -13.59 -3.41
N LEU A 171 -13.40 -13.46 -2.96
CA LEU A 171 -12.86 -12.19 -2.48
C LEU A 171 -12.98 -11.10 -3.55
N CYS A 172 -12.67 -11.42 -4.81
CA CYS A 172 -12.77 -10.48 -5.93
C CYS A 172 -14.23 -10.05 -6.16
N LEU A 173 -15.21 -10.95 -5.97
CA LEU A 173 -16.62 -10.60 -6.08
C LEU A 173 -17.04 -9.59 -5.00
N VAL A 174 -16.67 -9.85 -3.74
CA VAL A 174 -16.98 -8.93 -2.64
C VAL A 174 -16.39 -7.54 -2.94
N PHE A 175 -15.13 -7.48 -3.33
CA PHE A 175 -14.46 -6.23 -3.63
C PHE A 175 -15.01 -5.54 -4.88
N LEU A 176 -15.40 -6.31 -5.90
CA LEU A 176 -16.09 -5.78 -7.10
C LEU A 176 -17.41 -5.09 -6.72
N LEU A 177 -18.22 -5.71 -5.87
CA LEU A 177 -19.47 -5.12 -5.41
C LEU A 177 -19.23 -3.80 -4.66
N PHE A 178 -18.24 -3.75 -3.76
CA PHE A 178 -17.87 -2.50 -3.07
C PHE A 178 -17.34 -1.44 -4.05
N ALA A 179 -16.55 -1.81 -5.06
CA ALA A 179 -16.07 -0.86 -6.08
C ALA A 179 -17.23 -0.27 -6.90
N ILE A 180 -18.23 -1.10 -7.27
CA ILE A 180 -19.43 -0.63 -7.97
C ILE A 180 -20.26 0.30 -7.07
N ILE A 181 -20.46 -0.06 -5.81
CA ILE A 181 -21.18 0.79 -4.84
C ILE A 181 -20.46 2.14 -4.70
N ALA A 182 -19.13 2.14 -4.53
CA ALA A 182 -18.34 3.36 -4.45
C ALA A 182 -18.46 4.21 -5.72
N LEU A 183 -18.43 3.57 -6.90
CA LEU A 183 -18.59 4.25 -8.20
C LEU A 183 -19.95 4.93 -8.32
N VAL A 184 -21.03 4.23 -7.95
CA VAL A 184 -22.40 4.77 -8.00
C VAL A 184 -22.58 5.91 -6.98
N PHE A 185 -22.11 5.71 -5.74
CA PHE A 185 -22.22 6.72 -4.68
C PHE A 185 -21.45 8.00 -5.02
N LEU A 186 -20.19 7.88 -5.43
CA LEU A 186 -19.39 9.03 -5.81
C LEU A 186 -19.89 9.65 -7.12
N GLY A 187 -20.38 8.82 -8.04
CA GLY A 187 -21.00 9.27 -9.30
C GLY A 187 -22.27 10.11 -9.08
N GLY A 188 -23.09 9.76 -8.08
CA GLY A 188 -24.27 10.53 -7.67
C GLY A 188 -23.98 11.77 -6.81
N THR A 189 -22.73 11.93 -6.33
CA THR A 189 -22.39 13.02 -5.41
C THR A 189 -21.84 14.23 -6.17
N GLY A 190 -22.52 15.38 -6.11
CA GLY A 190 -22.01 16.64 -6.65
C GLY A 190 -20.92 17.23 -5.77
N ILE A 191 -19.66 17.21 -6.23
CA ILE A 191 -18.52 17.86 -5.57
C ILE A 191 -18.09 19.02 -6.46
N GLU A 192 -18.15 20.23 -5.91
CA GLU A 192 -17.63 21.42 -6.59
C GLU A 192 -16.10 21.43 -6.48
N GLU A 193 -15.44 21.47 -7.60
CA GLU A 193 -14.00 21.51 -7.72
C GLU A 193 -13.57 22.90 -8.23
N GLU A 194 -12.59 23.49 -7.54
CA GLU A 194 -11.92 24.66 -8.09
C GLU A 194 -11.09 24.25 -9.31
N THR A 195 -11.19 24.97 -10.39
CA THR A 195 -10.34 24.77 -11.57
C THR A 195 -8.88 25.01 -11.17
N PRO A 196 -7.99 24.04 -11.30
CA PRO A 196 -6.60 24.22 -10.90
C PRO A 196 -5.94 25.35 -11.68
N LYS A 197 -5.35 26.32 -10.98
CA LYS A 197 -4.63 27.45 -11.58
C LYS A 197 -3.16 27.18 -11.83
N ASP A 198 -2.61 26.13 -11.23
CA ASP A 198 -1.18 25.86 -11.26
C ASP A 198 -0.78 24.88 -12.35
N LYS A 199 0.31 25.23 -13.05
CA LYS A 199 0.99 24.32 -13.97
C LYS A 199 1.61 23.20 -13.12
N SER A 200 1.12 21.99 -13.26
CA SER A 200 1.76 20.82 -12.63
C SER A 200 3.19 20.69 -13.12
N SER A 201 4.09 20.43 -12.20
CA SER A 201 5.51 20.19 -12.53
C SER A 201 5.65 18.98 -13.44
N GLY A 202 6.48 19.09 -14.46
CA GLY A 202 6.72 18.00 -15.38
C GLY A 202 7.50 16.84 -14.72
N PHE A 203 7.36 15.63 -15.24
CA PHE A 203 8.06 14.43 -14.78
C PHE A 203 9.57 14.63 -14.60
N ILE A 204 10.23 15.28 -15.58
CA ILE A 204 11.67 15.57 -15.56
C ILE A 204 12.03 16.50 -14.40
N GLN A 205 11.17 17.47 -14.06
CA GLN A 205 11.43 18.39 -12.94
C GLN A 205 11.41 17.68 -11.60
N CYS A 206 10.50 16.71 -11.42
CA CYS A 206 10.47 15.87 -10.23
C CYS A 206 11.73 15.02 -10.12
N LEU A 207 12.18 14.37 -11.21
CA LEU A 207 13.37 13.52 -11.20
C LEU A 207 14.66 14.30 -10.88
N LYS A 208 14.80 15.54 -11.33
CA LYS A 208 15.96 16.39 -11.02
C LYS A 208 16.17 16.58 -9.52
N LEU A 209 15.11 16.50 -8.70
CA LEU A 209 15.22 16.63 -7.25
C LEU A 209 15.95 15.44 -6.60
N LEU A 210 16.00 14.27 -7.24
CA LEU A 210 16.78 13.12 -6.76
C LEU A 210 18.29 13.39 -6.72
N GLY A 211 18.78 14.40 -7.46
CA GLY A 211 20.17 14.87 -7.35
C GLY A 211 20.49 15.53 -6.01
N ILE A 212 19.49 15.86 -5.19
CA ILE A 212 19.66 16.44 -3.86
C ILE A 212 19.74 15.30 -2.83
N GLY A 213 20.89 15.13 -2.18
CA GLY A 213 21.16 14.01 -1.28
C GLY A 213 20.05 13.72 -0.25
N PRO A 214 19.57 14.70 0.55
CA PRO A 214 18.46 14.45 1.47
C PRO A 214 17.16 14.01 0.80
N VAL A 215 16.84 14.51 -0.40
CA VAL A 215 15.66 14.12 -1.18
C VAL A 215 15.77 12.66 -1.60
N LEU A 216 16.93 12.25 -2.09
CA LEU A 216 17.20 10.85 -2.44
C LEU A 216 17.06 9.93 -1.21
N LEU A 217 17.55 10.36 -0.04
CA LEU A 217 17.42 9.59 1.19
C LEU A 217 15.94 9.38 1.58
N PHE A 218 15.12 10.43 1.48
CA PHE A 218 13.69 10.30 1.75
C PHE A 218 12.99 9.41 0.72
N PHE A 219 13.30 9.58 -0.55
CA PHE A 219 12.76 8.75 -1.63
C PHE A 219 13.06 7.26 -1.40
N LEU A 220 14.32 6.91 -1.15
CA LEU A 220 14.72 5.54 -0.84
C LEU A 220 14.09 5.03 0.47
N GLY A 221 13.83 5.91 1.45
CA GLY A 221 13.07 5.59 2.65
C GLY A 221 11.63 5.17 2.36
N ILE A 222 10.97 5.83 1.41
CA ILE A 222 9.64 5.44 0.92
C ILE A 222 9.72 4.12 0.14
N VAL A 223 10.71 3.95 -0.74
CA VAL A 223 10.94 2.71 -1.48
C VAL A 223 11.11 1.53 -0.52
N ALA A 224 11.96 1.68 0.51
CA ALA A 224 12.17 0.66 1.53
C ALA A 224 10.88 0.36 2.33
N HIS A 225 10.18 1.39 2.79
CA HIS A 225 8.91 1.25 3.52
C HIS A 225 7.89 0.41 2.74
N VAL A 226 7.63 0.78 1.48
CA VAL A 226 6.62 0.10 0.65
C VAL A 226 7.11 -1.28 0.24
N GLY A 227 8.40 -1.44 -0.03
CA GLY A 227 9.01 -2.74 -0.28
C GLY A 227 8.84 -3.71 0.89
N ILE A 228 9.05 -3.24 2.12
CA ILE A 228 8.81 -4.03 3.35
C ILE A 228 7.31 -4.34 3.49
N ASP A 229 6.43 -3.36 3.27
CA ASP A 229 4.99 -3.50 3.40
C ASP A 229 4.44 -4.61 2.48
N VAL A 230 4.71 -4.49 1.19
CA VAL A 230 4.30 -5.48 0.18
C VAL A 230 5.03 -6.80 0.38
N GLY A 231 6.31 -6.73 0.73
CA GLY A 231 7.14 -7.90 0.97
C GLY A 231 6.59 -8.77 2.10
N VAL A 232 6.31 -8.20 3.27
CA VAL A 232 5.75 -8.94 4.42
C VAL A 232 4.37 -9.48 4.09
N ASN A 233 3.51 -8.68 3.45
CA ASN A 233 2.18 -9.11 3.00
C ASN A 233 2.27 -10.37 2.13
N THR A 234 3.26 -10.43 1.23
CA THR A 234 3.43 -11.54 0.29
C THR A 234 4.12 -12.76 0.91
N CYS A 235 5.16 -12.56 1.75
CA CYS A 235 5.98 -13.67 2.23
C CYS A 235 5.55 -14.23 3.59
N ALA A 236 4.80 -13.49 4.42
CA ALA A 236 4.43 -13.96 5.75
C ALA A 236 3.68 -15.31 5.74
N PRO A 237 2.68 -15.55 4.88
CA PRO A 237 2.07 -16.88 4.75
C PRO A 237 3.07 -17.94 4.30
N LYS A 238 3.93 -17.63 3.33
CA LYS A 238 4.92 -18.57 2.77
C LYS A 238 5.91 -19.04 3.84
N ILE A 239 6.38 -18.13 4.71
CA ILE A 239 7.28 -18.46 5.83
C ILE A 239 6.60 -19.42 6.80
N ILE A 240 5.30 -19.21 7.10
CA ILE A 240 4.54 -20.10 8.00
C ILE A 240 4.33 -21.47 7.35
N MET A 241 3.95 -21.50 6.07
CA MET A 241 3.79 -22.75 5.31
C MET A 241 5.09 -23.56 5.30
N GLU A 242 6.22 -22.91 5.00
CA GLU A 242 7.53 -23.58 4.93
C GLU A 242 7.98 -24.13 6.30
N ARG A 243 7.82 -23.32 7.36
CA ARG A 243 8.38 -23.70 8.68
C ARG A 243 7.49 -24.61 9.51
N LEU A 244 6.19 -24.56 9.31
CA LEU A 244 5.20 -25.26 10.14
C LEU A 244 4.36 -26.24 9.35
N SER A 245 4.60 -26.37 8.03
CA SER A 245 3.84 -27.25 7.13
C SER A 245 2.31 -27.03 7.22
N LEU A 246 1.90 -25.77 7.49
CA LEU A 246 0.48 -25.40 7.54
C LEU A 246 -0.05 -25.12 6.14
N PRO A 247 -1.32 -25.46 5.85
CA PRO A 247 -1.95 -25.12 4.58
C PRO A 247 -2.14 -23.60 4.45
N LEU A 248 -2.22 -23.12 3.19
CA LEU A 248 -2.29 -21.70 2.87
C LEU A 248 -3.47 -20.99 3.55
N GLU A 249 -4.63 -21.66 3.68
CA GLU A 249 -5.84 -21.13 4.30
C GLU A 249 -5.59 -20.71 5.76
N LYS A 250 -4.76 -21.50 6.49
CA LYS A 250 -4.37 -21.18 7.87
C LYS A 250 -3.22 -20.19 7.93
N ALA A 251 -2.25 -20.34 7.04
CA ALA A 251 -1.08 -19.47 6.98
C ALA A 251 -1.44 -18.05 6.54
N GLY A 252 -2.48 -17.87 5.72
CA GLY A 252 -2.96 -16.58 5.24
C GLY A 252 -3.39 -15.61 6.34
N ILE A 253 -3.75 -16.11 7.53
CA ILE A 253 -4.05 -15.28 8.72
C ILE A 253 -2.87 -14.39 9.11
N ALA A 254 -1.64 -14.79 8.78
CA ALA A 254 -0.44 -13.99 9.02
C ALA A 254 -0.52 -12.58 8.40
N THR A 255 -1.05 -12.48 7.19
CA THR A 255 -1.27 -11.20 6.50
C THR A 255 -2.28 -10.33 7.27
N SER A 256 -3.36 -10.93 7.81
CA SER A 256 -4.32 -10.19 8.63
C SER A 256 -3.69 -9.68 9.93
N ILE A 257 -2.82 -10.45 10.56
CA ILE A 257 -2.07 -10.02 11.75
C ILE A 257 -1.18 -8.82 11.40
N TYR A 258 -0.48 -8.87 10.27
CA TYR A 258 0.31 -7.74 9.81
C TYR A 258 -0.54 -6.48 9.68
N PHE A 259 -1.64 -6.55 8.96
CA PHE A 259 -2.51 -5.38 8.73
C PHE A 259 -3.25 -4.92 9.99
N LEU A 260 -3.61 -5.83 10.90
CA LEU A 260 -4.16 -5.47 12.20
C LEU A 260 -3.18 -4.59 12.98
N PHE A 261 -1.94 -5.05 13.14
CA PHE A 261 -0.94 -4.28 13.89
C PHE A 261 -0.48 -3.03 13.15
N ARG A 262 -0.47 -3.03 11.82
CA ARG A 262 -0.27 -1.82 11.02
C ARG A 262 -1.39 -0.80 11.27
N THR A 263 -2.65 -1.22 11.31
CA THR A 263 -3.80 -0.36 11.58
C THR A 263 -3.75 0.21 13.00
N LEU A 264 -3.46 -0.64 14.00
CA LEU A 264 -3.28 -0.21 15.39
C LEU A 264 -2.09 0.76 15.53
N GLY A 265 -1.01 0.51 14.79
CA GLY A 265 0.14 1.39 14.74
C GLY A 265 -0.17 2.75 14.13
N CYS A 266 -0.92 2.82 13.02
CA CYS A 266 -1.38 4.08 12.42
C CYS A 266 -2.30 4.83 13.38
N PHE A 267 -3.25 4.14 14.00
CA PHE A 267 -4.18 4.75 14.96
C PHE A 267 -3.43 5.33 16.17
N SER A 268 -2.63 4.52 16.86
CA SER A 268 -1.85 4.96 18.02
C SER A 268 -0.80 6.01 17.64
N GLY A 269 -0.17 5.88 16.48
CA GLY A 269 0.83 6.81 15.98
C GLY A 269 0.32 8.23 15.80
N SER A 270 -0.96 8.41 15.42
CA SER A 270 -1.56 9.75 15.31
C SER A 270 -1.59 10.50 16.65
N PHE A 271 -1.84 9.80 17.76
CA PHE A 271 -1.80 10.38 19.11
C PHE A 271 -0.37 10.53 19.65
N ILE A 272 0.50 9.55 19.36
CA ILE A 272 1.89 9.57 19.82
C ILE A 272 2.65 10.71 19.14
N LEU A 273 2.52 10.88 17.83
CA LEU A 273 3.19 11.94 17.07
C LEU A 273 2.73 13.36 17.45
N ALA A 274 1.53 13.50 18.02
CA ALA A 274 1.06 14.78 18.54
C ALA A 274 1.80 15.20 19.84
N LYS A 275 2.37 14.24 20.60
CA LYS A 275 2.97 14.49 21.93
C LYS A 275 4.47 14.20 22.00
N PHE A 276 4.98 13.34 21.12
CA PHE A 276 6.37 12.90 21.14
C PHE A 276 7.14 13.35 19.88
N PRO A 277 8.45 13.64 20.01
CA PRO A 277 9.28 14.02 18.86
C PRO A 277 9.30 12.91 17.80
N LEU A 278 9.06 13.29 16.53
CA LEU A 278 9.04 12.40 15.36
C LEU A 278 10.26 11.47 15.33
N LYS A 279 11.46 11.98 15.65
CA LYS A 279 12.71 11.21 15.64
C LYS A 279 12.68 10.04 16.61
N LYS A 280 12.21 10.26 17.86
CA LYS A 280 12.13 9.19 18.86
C LYS A 280 11.12 8.12 18.42
N PHE A 281 9.98 8.53 17.90
CA PHE A 281 8.98 7.59 17.43
C PHE A 281 9.48 6.80 16.20
N PHE A 282 10.17 7.46 15.26
CA PHE A 282 10.80 6.81 14.12
C PHE A 282 11.83 5.74 14.57
N ALA A 283 12.67 6.07 15.57
CA ALA A 283 13.65 5.12 16.10
C ALA A 283 12.99 3.90 16.78
N VAL A 284 11.92 4.11 17.55
CA VAL A 284 11.14 3.01 18.16
C VAL A 284 10.50 2.14 17.06
N SER A 285 9.91 2.74 16.03
CA SER A 285 9.33 2.03 14.90
C SER A 285 10.37 1.14 14.22
N VAL A 286 11.55 1.68 13.93
CA VAL A 286 12.65 0.94 13.31
C VAL A 286 13.20 -0.15 14.25
N ALA A 287 13.31 0.11 15.55
CA ALA A 287 13.73 -0.90 16.53
C ALA A 287 12.76 -2.09 16.58
N CYS A 288 11.45 -1.85 16.53
CA CYS A 288 10.44 -2.91 16.40
C CYS A 288 10.66 -3.75 15.13
N MET A 289 10.99 -3.10 14.01
CA MET A 289 11.25 -3.81 12.75
C MET A 289 12.53 -4.64 12.81
N VAL A 290 13.61 -4.13 13.41
CA VAL A 290 14.85 -4.89 13.62
C VAL A 290 14.59 -6.12 14.49
N LEU A 291 13.87 -5.95 15.61
CA LEU A 291 13.49 -7.08 16.47
C LEU A 291 12.65 -8.11 15.72
N SER A 292 11.71 -7.63 14.88
CA SER A 292 10.94 -8.50 13.99
C SER A 292 11.82 -9.32 13.07
N MET A 293 12.83 -8.71 12.43
CA MET A 293 13.74 -9.46 11.54
C MET A 293 14.50 -10.54 12.30
N ILE A 294 15.01 -10.23 13.49
CA ILE A 294 15.68 -11.22 14.35
C ILE A 294 14.72 -12.38 14.65
N CYS A 295 13.48 -12.07 15.04
CA CYS A 295 12.47 -13.09 15.32
C CYS A 295 12.11 -13.89 14.05
N LEU A 296 11.99 -13.26 12.88
CA LEU A 296 11.73 -13.95 11.62
C LEU A 296 12.87 -14.90 11.20
N PHE A 297 14.11 -14.65 11.58
CA PHE A 297 15.19 -15.61 11.38
C PHE A 297 15.19 -16.74 12.41
N ALA A 298 14.93 -16.44 13.68
CA ALA A 298 15.13 -17.36 14.79
C ALA A 298 13.90 -18.22 15.12
N CYS A 299 12.67 -17.65 15.03
CA CYS A 299 11.47 -18.34 15.52
C CYS A 299 11.01 -19.48 14.61
N ARG A 300 10.62 -20.58 15.27
CA ARG A 300 10.06 -21.79 14.64
C ARG A 300 8.64 -22.12 15.14
N SER A 301 8.11 -21.35 16.08
CA SER A 301 6.74 -21.52 16.59
C SER A 301 5.78 -20.57 15.94
N LEU A 302 4.51 -20.96 15.81
CA LEU A 302 3.45 -20.13 15.22
C LEU A 302 3.29 -18.82 15.99
N ALA A 303 3.28 -18.87 17.33
CA ALA A 303 3.18 -17.67 18.17
C ALA A 303 4.35 -16.71 17.97
N GLY A 304 5.58 -17.24 17.90
CA GLY A 304 6.79 -16.45 17.65
C GLY A 304 6.76 -15.77 16.28
N LEU A 305 6.31 -16.47 15.23
CA LEU A 305 6.17 -15.90 13.90
C LEU A 305 5.06 -14.81 13.86
N TYR A 306 3.93 -15.04 14.54
CA TYR A 306 2.88 -14.02 14.63
C TYR A 306 3.34 -12.77 15.37
N VAL A 307 4.11 -12.92 16.46
CA VAL A 307 4.71 -11.76 17.16
C VAL A 307 5.68 -11.01 16.24
N ALA A 308 6.54 -11.73 15.51
CA ALA A 308 7.44 -11.11 14.56
C ALA A 308 6.69 -10.31 13.48
N ILE A 309 5.63 -10.89 12.91
CA ILE A 309 4.79 -10.24 11.88
C ILE A 309 4.06 -9.02 12.47
N ALA A 310 3.55 -9.13 13.70
CA ALA A 310 2.92 -8.03 14.40
C ALA A 310 3.89 -6.85 14.65
N LEU A 311 5.12 -7.15 15.06
CA LEU A 311 6.16 -6.16 15.30
C LEU A 311 6.54 -5.39 14.02
N VAL A 312 6.69 -6.05 12.88
CA VAL A 312 6.97 -5.34 11.62
C VAL A 312 5.75 -4.55 11.16
N GLY A 313 4.53 -5.07 11.33
CA GLY A 313 3.29 -4.35 11.01
C GLY A 313 3.18 -3.05 11.80
N PHE A 314 3.38 -3.12 13.13
CA PHE A 314 3.37 -1.94 14.00
C PHE A 314 4.52 -0.98 13.67
N GLY A 315 5.74 -1.49 13.52
CA GLY A 315 6.93 -0.68 13.23
C GLY A 315 6.84 0.05 11.89
N ASN A 316 6.35 -0.64 10.85
CA ASN A 316 6.25 -0.06 9.50
C ASN A 316 5.07 0.94 9.34
N SER A 317 4.10 0.91 10.24
CA SER A 317 2.81 1.62 10.11
C SER A 317 2.92 3.13 9.83
N ASN A 318 3.85 3.81 10.49
CA ASN A 318 3.99 5.27 10.43
C ASN A 318 5.25 5.74 9.67
N ILE A 319 6.02 4.85 9.09
CA ILE A 319 7.26 5.21 8.36
C ILE A 319 6.94 6.15 7.20
N PHE A 320 5.92 5.82 6.38
CA PHE A 320 5.53 6.66 5.25
C PHE A 320 5.21 8.10 5.68
N PRO A 321 4.24 8.38 6.57
CA PRO A 321 3.90 9.76 6.92
C PRO A 321 5.05 10.51 7.60
N MET A 322 5.91 9.81 8.35
CA MET A 322 7.09 10.45 8.97
C MET A 322 8.14 10.86 7.95
N VAL A 323 8.47 10.01 6.99
CA VAL A 323 9.43 10.32 5.93
C VAL A 323 8.85 11.36 4.97
N PHE A 324 7.59 11.18 4.57
CA PHE A 324 6.90 12.06 3.65
C PHE A 324 6.80 13.50 4.20
N SER A 325 6.39 13.66 5.45
CA SER A 325 6.33 14.99 6.08
C SER A 325 7.70 15.65 6.19
N LYS A 326 8.76 14.91 6.51
CA LYS A 326 10.12 15.43 6.51
C LYS A 326 10.58 15.86 5.13
N ALA A 327 10.23 15.09 4.09
CA ALA A 327 10.54 15.43 2.70
C ALA A 327 9.88 16.75 2.29
N LEU A 328 8.58 16.93 2.59
CA LEU A 328 7.85 18.16 2.28
C LEU A 328 8.41 19.39 3.02
N LEU A 329 8.77 19.23 4.28
CA LEU A 329 9.34 20.31 5.10
C LEU A 329 10.78 20.68 4.70
N TYR A 330 11.47 19.80 3.97
CA TYR A 330 12.84 20.05 3.52
C TYR A 330 12.92 21.04 2.37
N LEU A 331 11.96 21.01 1.44
CA LEU A 331 11.84 21.94 0.31
C LEU A 331 10.39 22.45 0.20
N PRO A 332 9.97 23.37 1.08
CA PRO A 332 8.59 23.85 1.12
C PRO A 332 8.14 24.51 -0.20
N GLU A 333 9.08 25.15 -0.91
CA GLU A 333 8.83 25.83 -2.20
C GLU A 333 8.51 24.86 -3.34
N LYS A 334 8.86 23.55 -3.19
CA LYS A 334 8.67 22.49 -4.18
C LYS A 334 7.82 21.35 -3.66
N ASN A 335 6.81 21.68 -2.86
CA ASN A 335 5.96 20.68 -2.23
C ASN A 335 5.26 19.74 -3.22
N ASN A 336 4.81 20.26 -4.38
CA ASN A 336 4.10 19.44 -5.37
C ASN A 336 5.04 18.44 -6.02
N GLU A 337 6.25 18.88 -6.41
CA GLU A 337 7.29 18.03 -6.96
C GLU A 337 7.73 16.96 -5.96
N MET A 338 7.98 17.38 -4.71
CA MET A 338 8.35 16.48 -3.62
C MET A 338 7.27 15.44 -3.35
N SER A 339 6.01 15.85 -3.34
CA SER A 339 4.88 14.94 -3.17
C SER A 339 4.82 13.91 -4.29
N GLY A 340 4.88 14.35 -5.55
CA GLY A 340 4.90 13.47 -6.72
C GLY A 340 6.06 12.47 -6.67
N LEU A 341 7.26 12.95 -6.32
CA LEU A 341 8.46 12.13 -6.22
C LEU A 341 8.35 11.08 -5.09
N MET A 342 7.85 11.46 -3.91
CA MET A 342 7.66 10.52 -2.80
C MET A 342 6.64 9.44 -3.15
N ILE A 343 5.55 9.78 -3.86
CA ILE A 343 4.56 8.79 -4.32
C ILE A 343 5.16 7.86 -5.37
N MET A 344 6.05 8.34 -6.25
CA MET A 344 6.80 7.45 -7.15
C MET A 344 7.64 6.42 -6.39
N GLY A 345 8.07 6.70 -5.16
CA GLY A 345 8.77 5.77 -4.28
C GLY A 345 7.97 4.50 -3.94
N LEU A 346 6.66 4.48 -4.22
CA LEU A 346 5.83 3.26 -4.11
C LEU A 346 6.29 2.15 -5.08
N ILE A 347 7.18 2.46 -6.05
CA ILE A 347 7.89 1.46 -6.86
C ILE A 347 8.62 0.40 -6.02
N GLY A 348 8.90 0.68 -4.75
CA GLY A 348 9.43 -0.31 -3.80
C GLY A 348 8.60 -1.58 -3.74
N GLY A 349 7.28 -1.47 -3.90
CA GLY A 349 6.35 -2.60 -4.01
C GLY A 349 6.53 -3.45 -5.28
N THR A 350 7.26 -2.96 -6.28
CA THR A 350 7.71 -3.73 -7.46
C THR A 350 9.07 -4.36 -7.20
N VAL A 351 10.02 -3.56 -6.73
CA VAL A 351 11.44 -3.96 -6.64
C VAL A 351 11.62 -5.06 -5.61
N PHE A 352 11.05 -4.91 -4.41
CA PHE A 352 11.26 -5.87 -3.32
C PHE A 352 10.68 -7.25 -3.63
N PRO A 353 9.41 -7.41 -4.07
CA PRO A 353 8.87 -8.73 -4.39
C PRO A 353 9.65 -9.45 -5.48
N LEU A 354 10.15 -8.73 -6.50
CA LEU A 354 11.00 -9.34 -7.53
C LEU A 354 12.31 -9.89 -6.94
N LEU A 355 13.02 -9.06 -6.17
CA LEU A 355 14.25 -9.49 -5.50
C LEU A 355 14.01 -10.65 -4.52
N MET A 356 12.89 -10.59 -3.78
CA MET A 356 12.48 -11.66 -2.87
C MET A 356 12.23 -12.97 -3.61
N GLY A 357 11.53 -12.90 -4.74
CA GLY A 357 11.28 -14.08 -5.57
C GLY A 357 12.56 -14.72 -6.06
N VAL A 358 13.42 -13.94 -6.70
CA VAL A 358 14.70 -14.41 -7.24
C VAL A 358 15.57 -15.03 -6.13
N LEU A 359 15.68 -14.34 -4.98
CA LEU A 359 16.55 -14.84 -3.90
C LEU A 359 15.95 -16.05 -3.20
N SER A 360 14.63 -16.12 -3.04
CA SER A 360 13.96 -17.30 -2.45
C SER A 360 14.07 -18.52 -3.36
N ASP A 361 13.90 -18.36 -4.66
CA ASP A 361 14.07 -19.46 -5.63
C ASP A 361 15.53 -19.94 -5.65
N ALA A 362 16.51 -19.01 -5.64
CA ALA A 362 17.93 -19.37 -5.64
C ALA A 362 18.38 -20.09 -4.36
N MET A 363 17.78 -19.76 -3.21
CA MET A 363 18.08 -20.37 -1.92
C MET A 363 17.22 -21.62 -1.62
N GLY A 364 16.14 -21.84 -2.37
CA GLY A 364 15.16 -22.89 -2.11
C GLY A 364 14.39 -22.71 -0.79
N THR A 365 14.35 -21.49 -0.23
CA THR A 365 13.72 -21.18 1.06
C THR A 365 13.27 -19.73 1.16
N GLN A 366 12.23 -19.46 1.96
CA GLN A 366 11.74 -18.10 2.22
C GLN A 366 12.70 -17.23 3.05
N VAL A 367 13.82 -17.76 3.50
CA VAL A 367 14.92 -16.98 4.07
C VAL A 367 15.39 -15.91 3.07
N GLY A 368 15.38 -16.21 1.76
CA GLY A 368 15.68 -15.23 0.72
C GLY A 368 14.79 -13.98 0.80
N SER A 369 13.48 -14.16 0.97
CA SER A 369 12.54 -13.05 1.18
C SER A 369 12.86 -12.26 2.45
N VAL A 370 13.18 -12.94 3.56
CA VAL A 370 13.52 -12.25 4.83
C VAL A 370 14.80 -11.43 4.70
N ILE A 371 15.80 -11.90 3.94
CA ILE A 371 17.04 -11.15 3.68
C ILE A 371 16.73 -9.84 2.94
N VAL A 372 15.91 -9.86 1.89
CA VAL A 372 15.55 -8.66 1.12
C VAL A 372 14.80 -7.65 2.00
N ILE A 373 13.83 -8.11 2.80
CA ILE A 373 13.11 -7.25 3.75
C ILE A 373 14.08 -6.65 4.77
N SER A 374 15.02 -7.47 5.28
CA SER A 374 16.02 -7.01 6.25
C SER A 374 16.95 -5.95 5.67
N ALA A 375 17.28 -6.00 4.37
CA ALA A 375 18.03 -4.93 3.70
C ALA A 375 17.25 -3.61 3.70
N GLY A 376 15.93 -3.66 3.47
CA GLY A 376 15.06 -2.49 3.60
C GLY A 376 15.03 -1.93 5.02
N VAL A 377 14.92 -2.81 6.04
CA VAL A 377 14.97 -2.41 7.46
C VAL A 377 16.33 -1.80 7.80
N ALA A 378 17.44 -2.36 7.33
CA ALA A 378 18.78 -1.82 7.52
C ALA A 378 18.91 -0.41 6.93
N TYR A 379 18.30 -0.16 5.77
CA TYR A 379 18.22 1.19 5.21
C TYR A 379 17.44 2.15 6.11
N LEU A 380 16.33 1.74 6.69
CA LEU A 380 15.56 2.57 7.63
C LEU A 380 16.31 2.83 8.93
N VAL A 381 17.16 1.88 9.40
CA VAL A 381 18.10 2.10 10.51
C VAL A 381 19.09 3.21 10.15
N TYR A 382 19.69 3.14 8.96
CA TYR A 382 20.58 4.19 8.48
C TYR A 382 19.88 5.56 8.41
N LEU A 383 18.67 5.61 7.88
CA LEU A 383 17.88 6.84 7.81
C LEU A 383 17.57 7.41 9.21
N ALA A 384 17.27 6.54 10.20
CA ALA A 384 17.11 6.95 11.59
C ALA A 384 18.37 7.59 12.15
N MET A 385 19.55 7.00 11.91
CA MET A 385 20.83 7.59 12.35
C MET A 385 21.07 8.96 11.71
N VAL A 386 20.75 9.13 10.43
CA VAL A 386 20.86 10.42 9.74
C VAL A 386 19.93 11.46 10.38
N PHE A 387 18.71 11.09 10.73
CA PHE A 387 17.77 11.98 11.41
C PHE A 387 18.28 12.45 12.78
N PHE A 388 18.97 11.59 13.53
CA PHE A 388 19.57 11.96 14.81
C PHE A 388 20.82 12.82 14.67
N LYS A 389 21.65 12.61 13.65
CA LYS A 389 22.92 13.30 13.47
C LYS A 389 22.75 14.78 13.09
N LYS A 390 21.71 15.15 12.37
CA LYS A 390 21.53 16.48 11.76
C LYS A 390 20.98 17.59 12.71
N GLU A 391 20.78 17.29 14.00
CA GLU A 391 20.38 18.29 15.01
C GLU A 391 21.53 18.76 15.93
N ARG A 392 22.76 18.41 15.60
CA ARG A 392 23.95 18.92 16.33
C ARG A 392 24.59 20.16 15.69
N VAL A 393 23.90 20.82 14.75
CA VAL A 393 24.35 22.09 14.15
C VAL A 393 23.30 23.16 14.39
#